data_dba4efc30f973411c26a95105e67e689
#
_entry.id   dba4efc30f973411c26a95105e67e689
#
_cell.length_a   1.000
_cell.length_b   1.000
_cell.length_c   1.000
_cell.angle_alpha   90.00
_cell.angle_beta   90.00
_cell.angle_gamma   90.00
#
_symmetry.space_group_name_H-M   'P 1'
#
loop_
_entity.id
_entity.type
_entity.pdbx_description
1 polymer ?
#
loop_
_entity_poly.entity_id
_entity_poly.type
_entity_poly.pdbx_seq_one_letter_code
_entity_poly.pdbx_strand_id
1 'polypeptide(L)'
;MNRPFNDQPIETLIDQNLANEGTVLDLRLKYISDDGMEFLSSCPKLVSLQELKLERNDITDKGIQILAGSTILTGIKSLNLERNSIGDEGVRSIALSPSFSRLTSLNLWKNEIGSDGAKAIADSLILGNLQRLDLAKNKIGDDGGKALAESQTLTSLKYVDLFGNGISQETQEIIKESLNFKNLQHLVLE
;
A
#
# COMPACT_ATOMS: atom_id res chain seq x y z
N MET A 1 -12.90 24.33 -5.59
CA MET A 1 -11.50 24.63 -5.20
C MET A 1 -10.65 24.41 -6.42
N ASN A 2 -9.92 25.43 -6.90
CA ASN A 2 -8.96 25.24 -8.01
C ASN A 2 -7.86 24.29 -7.50
N ARG A 3 -7.83 23.05 -7.99
CA ARG A 3 -6.67 22.18 -7.81
C ARG A 3 -5.52 22.82 -8.57
N PRO A 4 -4.33 23.00 -8.00
CA PRO A 4 -3.18 23.38 -8.78
C PRO A 4 -2.93 22.28 -9.80
N PHE A 5 -3.18 22.57 -11.06
CA PHE A 5 -2.97 21.64 -12.17
C PHE A 5 -1.46 21.40 -12.27
N ASN A 6 -1.04 20.16 -12.22
CA ASN A 6 0.35 19.83 -12.52
C ASN A 6 0.43 19.55 -14.02
N ASP A 7 0.85 20.55 -14.80
CA ASP A 7 0.96 20.47 -16.25
C ASP A 7 2.30 19.84 -16.70
N GLN A 8 3.13 19.38 -15.76
CA GLN A 8 4.42 18.80 -16.13
C GLN A 8 4.25 17.35 -16.60
N PRO A 9 4.90 16.98 -17.71
CA PRO A 9 4.96 15.57 -18.13
C PRO A 9 5.53 14.68 -17.02
N ILE A 10 5.02 13.45 -16.93
CA ILE A 10 5.44 12.49 -15.90
C ILE A 10 6.95 12.20 -15.96
N GLU A 11 7.55 12.21 -17.15
CA GLU A 11 8.99 12.05 -17.35
C GLU A 11 9.79 13.13 -16.64
N THR A 12 9.33 14.38 -16.75
CA THR A 12 9.96 15.52 -16.07
C THR A 12 9.84 15.40 -14.56
N LEU A 13 8.67 14.94 -14.07
CA LEU A 13 8.47 14.71 -12.64
C LEU A 13 9.40 13.61 -12.12
N ILE A 14 9.61 12.54 -12.87
CA ILE A 14 10.55 11.49 -12.51
C ILE A 14 11.97 12.05 -12.45
N ASP A 15 12.43 12.76 -13.48
CA ASP A 15 13.78 13.30 -13.53
C ASP A 15 14.07 14.30 -12.39
N GLN A 16 13.08 15.07 -11.97
CA GLN A 16 13.21 16.03 -10.87
C GLN A 16 13.14 15.41 -9.47
N ASN A 17 12.48 14.26 -9.33
CA ASN A 17 12.16 13.68 -8.02
C ASN A 17 12.78 12.29 -7.79
N LEU A 18 13.54 11.76 -8.74
CA LEU A 18 14.31 10.53 -8.59
C LEU A 18 15.63 10.84 -7.86
N ALA A 19 15.82 10.23 -6.72
CA ALA A 19 16.93 10.51 -5.80
C ALA A 19 17.68 9.21 -5.40
N ASN A 20 18.76 9.39 -4.63
CA ASN A 20 19.54 8.31 -4.05
C ASN A 20 19.96 7.26 -5.12
N GLU A 21 20.60 7.74 -6.19
CA GLU A 21 21.09 6.89 -7.28
C GLU A 21 19.98 6.05 -7.93
N GLY A 22 18.76 6.61 -8.03
CA GLY A 22 17.62 5.96 -8.67
C GLY A 22 16.84 5.00 -7.78
N THR A 23 17.07 4.99 -6.48
CA THR A 23 16.41 4.07 -5.55
C THR A 23 15.18 4.65 -4.86
N VAL A 24 15.00 5.98 -4.86
CA VAL A 24 13.86 6.67 -4.22
C VAL A 24 13.19 7.59 -5.23
N LEU A 25 11.87 7.44 -5.39
CA LEU A 25 11.05 8.33 -6.19
C LEU A 25 9.94 8.95 -5.33
N ASP A 26 9.95 10.28 -5.22
CA ASP A 26 8.95 11.03 -4.44
C ASP A 26 8.03 11.82 -5.37
N LEU A 27 6.85 11.27 -5.61
CA LEU A 27 5.81 11.90 -6.45
C LEU A 27 4.58 12.33 -5.64
N ARG A 28 4.74 12.62 -4.36
CA ARG A 28 3.63 13.09 -3.51
C ARG A 28 3.00 14.37 -4.05
N LEU A 29 1.65 14.44 -4.04
CA LEU A 29 0.91 15.65 -4.43
C LEU A 29 1.19 16.12 -5.88
N LYS A 30 1.50 15.18 -6.79
CA LYS A 30 1.80 15.52 -8.20
C LYS A 30 0.60 15.33 -9.14
N TYR A 31 -0.54 14.82 -8.61
CA TYR A 31 -1.79 14.61 -9.39
C TYR A 31 -1.59 13.73 -10.63
N ILE A 32 -0.77 12.68 -10.49
CA ILE A 32 -0.41 11.81 -11.62
C ILE A 32 -1.52 10.84 -12.03
N SER A 33 -2.52 10.62 -11.16
CA SER A 33 -3.67 9.74 -11.41
C SER A 33 -3.29 8.35 -11.96
N ASP A 34 -4.27 7.61 -12.48
CA ASP A 34 -4.03 6.30 -13.07
C ASP A 34 -3.20 6.37 -14.36
N ASP A 35 -3.30 7.47 -15.11
CA ASP A 35 -2.55 7.64 -16.36
C ASP A 35 -1.03 7.67 -16.10
N GLY A 36 -0.60 8.27 -14.98
CA GLY A 36 0.81 8.25 -14.60
C GLY A 36 1.34 6.86 -14.26
N MET A 37 0.48 5.94 -13.84
CA MET A 37 0.87 4.57 -13.53
C MET A 37 1.32 3.80 -14.77
N GLU A 38 0.75 4.06 -15.95
CA GLU A 38 1.17 3.43 -17.20
C GLU A 38 2.64 3.75 -17.52
N PHE A 39 3.03 5.00 -17.32
CA PHE A 39 4.41 5.40 -17.54
C PHE A 39 5.36 4.84 -16.48
N LEU A 40 4.98 4.94 -15.20
CA LEU A 40 5.80 4.42 -14.09
C LEU A 40 6.06 2.91 -14.23
N SER A 41 5.04 2.14 -14.61
CA SER A 41 5.12 0.68 -14.71
C SER A 41 6.10 0.19 -15.79
N SER A 42 6.43 1.03 -16.77
CA SER A 42 7.27 0.69 -17.92
C SER A 42 8.56 1.50 -18.04
N CYS A 43 8.82 2.47 -17.13
CA CYS A 43 9.96 3.39 -17.21
C CYS A 43 11.29 2.69 -16.85
N PRO A 44 12.24 2.52 -17.79
CA PRO A 44 13.50 1.81 -17.52
C PRO A 44 14.39 2.46 -16.46
N LYS A 45 14.26 3.79 -16.25
CA LYS A 45 14.99 4.52 -15.20
C LYS A 45 14.68 4.03 -13.80
N LEU A 46 13.55 3.32 -13.61
CA LEU A 46 13.05 2.90 -12.31
C LEU A 46 13.42 1.45 -11.95
N VAL A 47 14.28 0.78 -12.73
CA VAL A 47 14.68 -0.62 -12.50
C VAL A 47 15.34 -0.86 -11.12
N SER A 48 16.00 0.16 -10.56
CA SER A 48 16.67 0.10 -9.26
C SER A 48 15.80 0.65 -8.10
N LEU A 49 14.54 1.01 -8.38
CA LEU A 49 13.67 1.67 -7.40
C LEU A 49 13.36 0.74 -6.22
N GLN A 50 13.52 1.27 -5.01
CA GLN A 50 13.22 0.58 -3.75
C GLN A 50 12.16 1.28 -2.92
N GLU A 51 12.03 2.60 -3.05
CA GLU A 51 11.03 3.38 -2.33
C GLU A 51 10.24 4.24 -3.31
N LEU A 52 8.90 4.09 -3.29
CA LEU A 52 7.97 4.83 -4.13
C LEU A 52 6.93 5.53 -3.26
N LYS A 53 6.89 6.87 -3.35
CA LYS A 53 5.96 7.73 -2.63
C LYS A 53 4.93 8.31 -3.58
N LEU A 54 3.68 7.93 -3.41
CA LEU A 54 2.56 8.27 -4.28
C LEU A 54 1.36 8.87 -3.51
N GLU A 55 1.61 9.46 -2.35
CA GLU A 55 0.55 10.02 -1.52
C GLU A 55 -0.22 11.12 -2.23
N ARG A 56 -1.56 11.10 -2.12
CA ARG A 56 -2.46 12.15 -2.62
C ARG A 56 -2.31 12.40 -4.13
N ASN A 57 -2.50 11.35 -4.91
CA ASN A 57 -2.35 11.41 -6.37
C ASN A 57 -3.61 11.02 -7.14
N ASP A 58 -4.76 10.88 -6.46
CA ASP A 58 -6.04 10.49 -7.07
C ASP A 58 -5.95 9.12 -7.80
N ILE A 59 -5.09 8.21 -7.31
CA ILE A 59 -4.91 6.85 -7.85
C ILE A 59 -6.08 5.98 -7.41
N THR A 60 -6.61 5.18 -8.35
CA THR A 60 -7.66 4.21 -8.11
C THR A 60 -7.16 2.76 -8.23
N ASP A 61 -8.06 1.80 -8.11
CA ASP A 61 -7.77 0.37 -8.35
C ASP A 61 -7.14 0.14 -9.73
N LYS A 62 -7.58 0.87 -10.75
CA LYS A 62 -7.04 0.77 -12.11
C LYS A 62 -5.54 1.12 -12.14
N GLY A 63 -5.15 2.22 -11.52
CA GLY A 63 -3.73 2.62 -11.44
C GLY A 63 -2.88 1.59 -10.70
N ILE A 64 -3.40 1.01 -9.63
CA ILE A 64 -2.71 -0.05 -8.88
C ILE A 64 -2.60 -1.35 -9.69
N GLN A 65 -3.62 -1.74 -10.44
CA GLN A 65 -3.55 -2.90 -11.35
C GLN A 65 -2.42 -2.74 -12.38
N ILE A 66 -2.30 -1.55 -12.97
CA ILE A 66 -1.21 -1.23 -13.92
C ILE A 66 0.15 -1.33 -13.23
N LEU A 67 0.30 -0.70 -12.05
CA LEU A 67 1.55 -0.72 -11.30
C LEU A 67 1.95 -2.15 -10.89
N ALA A 68 1.00 -2.94 -10.44
CA ALA A 68 1.18 -4.34 -10.03
C ALA A 68 1.58 -5.26 -11.20
N GLY A 69 1.23 -4.89 -12.44
CA GLY A 69 1.64 -5.58 -13.67
C GLY A 69 3.06 -5.23 -14.14
N SER A 70 3.77 -4.31 -13.47
CA SER A 70 5.10 -3.89 -13.89
C SER A 70 6.13 -5.01 -13.79
N THR A 71 6.89 -5.19 -14.85
CA THR A 71 8.07 -6.09 -14.87
C THR A 71 9.37 -5.38 -14.52
N ILE A 72 9.32 -4.07 -14.33
CA ILE A 72 10.47 -3.20 -14.02
C ILE A 72 10.56 -2.94 -12.52
N LEU A 73 9.43 -2.68 -11.86
CA LEU A 73 9.37 -2.27 -10.45
C LEU A 73 9.47 -3.46 -9.47
N THR A 74 10.38 -4.38 -9.70
CA THR A 74 10.52 -5.62 -8.92
C THR A 74 11.39 -5.47 -7.66
N GLY A 75 11.97 -4.29 -7.46
CA GLY A 75 12.86 -3.97 -6.33
C GLY A 75 12.18 -3.26 -5.16
N ILE A 76 10.89 -2.93 -5.25
CA ILE A 76 10.19 -2.08 -4.29
C ILE A 76 10.16 -2.74 -2.90
N LYS A 77 10.68 -2.00 -1.91
CA LYS A 77 10.67 -2.35 -0.48
C LYS A 77 9.69 -1.51 0.32
N SER A 78 9.49 -0.25 -0.09
CA SER A 78 8.58 0.69 0.55
C SER A 78 7.64 1.30 -0.49
N LEU A 79 6.34 1.13 -0.28
CA LEU A 79 5.29 1.68 -1.13
C LEU A 79 4.33 2.51 -0.27
N ASN A 80 4.24 3.81 -0.56
CA ASN A 80 3.32 4.69 0.12
C ASN A 80 2.23 5.20 -0.84
N LEU A 81 1.00 4.79 -0.57
CA LEU A 81 -0.21 5.07 -1.33
C LEU A 81 -1.26 5.84 -0.49
N GLU A 82 -0.81 6.50 0.57
CA GLU A 82 -1.66 7.27 1.47
C GLU A 82 -2.58 8.24 0.72
N ARG A 83 -3.85 8.33 1.15
CA ARG A 83 -4.83 9.30 0.63
C ARG A 83 -4.99 9.23 -0.90
N ASN A 84 -5.28 8.06 -1.38
CA ASN A 84 -5.75 7.81 -2.74
C ASN A 84 -7.20 7.30 -2.69
N SER A 85 -7.70 6.70 -3.77
CA SER A 85 -9.04 6.12 -3.88
C SER A 85 -8.97 4.62 -4.20
N ILE A 86 -8.10 3.91 -3.47
CA ILE A 86 -7.81 2.49 -3.67
C ILE A 86 -8.81 1.68 -2.86
N GLY A 87 -9.50 0.76 -3.51
CA GLY A 87 -10.42 -0.21 -2.92
C GLY A 87 -9.85 -1.62 -2.84
N ASP A 88 -10.74 -2.59 -2.72
CA ASP A 88 -10.40 -4.00 -2.52
C ASP A 88 -9.68 -4.61 -3.73
N GLU A 89 -10.07 -4.23 -4.96
CA GLU A 89 -9.48 -4.78 -6.18
C GLU A 89 -8.04 -4.27 -6.41
N GLY A 90 -7.75 -3.01 -6.07
CA GLY A 90 -6.39 -2.48 -6.10
C GLY A 90 -5.48 -3.20 -5.10
N VAL A 91 -5.97 -3.38 -3.88
CA VAL A 91 -5.24 -4.12 -2.84
C VAL A 91 -5.04 -5.58 -3.22
N ARG A 92 -6.05 -6.24 -3.80
CA ARG A 92 -5.93 -7.61 -4.33
C ARG A 92 -4.81 -7.70 -5.36
N SER A 93 -4.69 -6.69 -6.23
CA SER A 93 -3.63 -6.64 -7.24
C SER A 93 -2.24 -6.52 -6.60
N ILE A 94 -2.08 -5.75 -5.53
CA ILE A 94 -0.84 -5.71 -4.75
C ILE A 94 -0.55 -7.09 -4.14
N ALA A 95 -1.55 -7.69 -3.50
CA ALA A 95 -1.42 -8.95 -2.77
C ALA A 95 -1.04 -10.15 -3.64
N LEU A 96 -1.33 -10.09 -4.95
CA LEU A 96 -1.06 -11.14 -5.91
C LEU A 96 0.16 -10.88 -6.80
N SER A 97 0.70 -9.65 -6.83
CA SER A 97 1.77 -9.28 -7.75
C SER A 97 3.15 -9.73 -7.27
N PRO A 98 3.88 -10.55 -8.06
CA PRO A 98 5.27 -10.91 -7.77
C PRO A 98 6.21 -9.70 -7.66
N SER A 99 5.88 -8.57 -8.30
CA SER A 99 6.66 -7.33 -8.27
C SER A 99 6.78 -6.77 -6.84
N PHE A 100 5.84 -7.09 -5.96
CA PHE A 100 5.82 -6.65 -4.57
C PHE A 100 6.33 -7.67 -3.55
N SER A 101 6.97 -8.76 -4.00
CA SER A 101 7.50 -9.81 -3.12
C SER A 101 8.61 -9.33 -2.16
N ARG A 102 9.20 -8.17 -2.43
CA ARG A 102 10.22 -7.54 -1.58
C ARG A 102 9.68 -6.45 -0.65
N LEU A 103 8.36 -6.20 -0.64
CA LEU A 103 7.77 -5.19 0.23
C LEU A 103 8.01 -5.53 1.70
N THR A 104 8.55 -4.54 2.42
CA THR A 104 8.69 -4.53 3.87
C THR A 104 7.83 -3.47 4.52
N SER A 105 7.43 -2.43 3.77
CA SER A 105 6.56 -1.35 4.24
C SER A 105 5.49 -1.03 3.20
N LEU A 106 4.22 -1.08 3.62
CA LEU A 106 3.06 -0.71 2.82
C LEU A 106 2.19 0.26 3.62
N ASN A 107 2.01 1.47 3.09
CA ASN A 107 1.12 2.47 3.65
C ASN A 107 -0.08 2.68 2.72
N LEU A 108 -1.26 2.36 3.22
CA LEU A 108 -2.56 2.51 2.57
C LEU A 108 -3.53 3.38 3.40
N TRP A 109 -2.98 4.21 4.29
CA TRP A 109 -3.76 5.10 5.15
C TRP A 109 -4.74 5.94 4.34
N LYS A 110 -6.00 5.99 4.81
CA LYS A 110 -7.07 6.80 4.21
C LYS A 110 -7.27 6.51 2.73
N ASN A 111 -7.69 5.30 2.45
CA ASN A 111 -8.19 4.80 1.17
C ASN A 111 -9.63 4.28 1.33
N GLU A 112 -10.09 3.38 0.45
CA GLU A 112 -11.46 2.86 0.43
C GLU A 112 -11.53 1.33 0.63
N ILE A 113 -10.53 0.78 1.32
CA ILE A 113 -10.33 -0.66 1.50
C ILE A 113 -11.38 -1.21 2.46
N GLY A 114 -12.08 -2.24 2.04
CA GLY A 114 -13.04 -3.00 2.82
C GLY A 114 -12.47 -4.29 3.41
N SER A 115 -13.37 -5.14 3.89
CA SER A 115 -13.01 -6.44 4.47
C SER A 115 -12.36 -7.38 3.46
N ASP A 116 -12.77 -7.33 2.18
CA ASP A 116 -12.24 -8.22 1.15
C ASP A 116 -10.80 -7.87 0.75
N GLY A 117 -10.47 -6.56 0.73
CA GLY A 117 -9.09 -6.12 0.55
C GLY A 117 -8.19 -6.52 1.72
N ALA A 118 -8.67 -6.38 2.95
CA ALA A 118 -7.94 -6.81 4.14
C ALA A 118 -7.70 -8.34 4.12
N LYS A 119 -8.70 -9.15 3.74
CA LYS A 119 -8.56 -10.61 3.53
C LYS A 119 -7.52 -10.92 2.45
N ALA A 120 -7.53 -10.20 1.33
CA ALA A 120 -6.54 -10.39 0.27
C ALA A 120 -5.10 -10.14 0.76
N ILE A 121 -4.88 -9.14 1.61
CA ILE A 121 -3.57 -8.93 2.27
C ILE A 121 -3.25 -10.10 3.20
N ALA A 122 -4.20 -10.50 4.04
CA ALA A 122 -4.03 -11.56 5.04
C ALA A 122 -3.64 -12.91 4.43
N ASP A 123 -4.19 -13.22 3.25
CA ASP A 123 -3.99 -14.50 2.54
C ASP A 123 -2.82 -14.45 1.55
N SER A 124 -2.18 -13.30 1.39
CA SER A 124 -1.14 -13.11 0.38
C SER A 124 0.12 -13.93 0.68
N LEU A 125 0.49 -14.82 -0.24
CA LEU A 125 1.78 -15.52 -0.23
C LEU A 125 2.94 -14.62 -0.69
N ILE A 126 2.64 -13.46 -1.24
CA ILE A 126 3.62 -12.49 -1.77
C ILE A 126 4.10 -11.54 -0.66
N LEU A 127 3.22 -11.12 0.22
CA LEU A 127 3.47 -10.05 1.21
C LEU A 127 4.09 -10.57 2.53
N GLY A 128 4.61 -11.78 2.58
CA GLY A 128 5.18 -12.39 3.80
C GLY A 128 6.38 -11.65 4.41
N ASN A 129 7.04 -10.77 3.64
CA ASN A 129 8.15 -9.94 4.11
C ASN A 129 7.69 -8.62 4.77
N LEU A 130 6.38 -8.30 4.80
CA LEU A 130 5.90 -7.06 5.38
C LEU A 130 6.22 -6.99 6.88
N GLN A 131 6.84 -5.87 7.26
CA GLN A 131 7.16 -5.50 8.63
C GLN A 131 6.28 -4.35 9.12
N ARG A 132 5.86 -3.47 8.21
CA ARG A 132 5.00 -2.33 8.49
C ARG A 132 3.80 -2.34 7.56
N LEU A 133 2.61 -2.35 8.14
CA LEU A 133 1.33 -2.25 7.44
C LEU A 133 0.49 -1.14 8.08
N ASP A 134 0.19 -0.11 7.31
CA ASP A 134 -0.69 0.97 7.73
C ASP A 134 -1.97 0.94 6.88
N LEU A 135 -3.07 0.63 7.52
CA LEU A 135 -4.40 0.54 6.94
C LEU A 135 -5.39 1.49 7.63
N ALA A 136 -4.90 2.44 8.44
CA ALA A 136 -5.78 3.31 9.19
C ALA A 136 -6.70 4.14 8.28
N LYS A 137 -7.88 4.46 8.79
CA LYS A 137 -8.93 5.22 8.08
C LYS A 137 -9.35 4.60 6.74
N ASN A 138 -9.68 3.32 6.78
CA ASN A 138 -10.33 2.57 5.72
C ASN A 138 -11.72 2.07 6.20
N LYS A 139 -12.26 1.00 5.60
CA LYS A 139 -13.60 0.44 5.88
C LYS A 139 -13.53 -1.07 6.17
N ILE A 140 -12.47 -1.50 6.86
CA ILE A 140 -12.09 -2.92 7.02
C ILE A 140 -13.11 -3.71 7.84
N GLY A 141 -13.68 -3.09 8.88
CA GLY A 141 -14.64 -3.74 9.77
C GLY A 141 -14.10 -4.94 10.53
N ASP A 142 -14.99 -5.64 11.22
CA ASP A 142 -14.63 -6.78 12.08
C ASP A 142 -14.05 -7.95 11.31
N ASP A 143 -14.66 -8.30 10.19
CA ASP A 143 -14.22 -9.46 9.38
C ASP A 143 -12.82 -9.29 8.82
N GLY A 144 -12.51 -8.09 8.31
CA GLY A 144 -11.18 -7.80 7.79
C GLY A 144 -10.13 -7.74 8.89
N GLY A 145 -10.47 -7.15 10.04
CA GLY A 145 -9.60 -7.10 11.22
C GLY A 145 -9.23 -8.49 11.73
N LYS A 146 -10.23 -9.39 11.86
CA LYS A 146 -10.02 -10.80 12.24
C LYS A 146 -9.14 -11.52 11.22
N ALA A 147 -9.41 -11.38 9.93
CA ALA A 147 -8.63 -12.03 8.89
C ALA A 147 -7.13 -11.65 8.96
N LEU A 148 -6.82 -10.36 9.16
CA LEU A 148 -5.44 -9.91 9.35
C LEU A 148 -4.80 -10.51 10.60
N ALA A 149 -5.53 -10.58 11.71
CA ALA A 149 -5.04 -11.12 12.97
C ALA A 149 -4.81 -12.64 12.92
N GLU A 150 -5.54 -13.36 12.08
CA GLU A 150 -5.46 -14.82 11.88
C GLU A 150 -4.55 -15.22 10.72
N SER A 151 -3.96 -14.26 10.00
CA SER A 151 -3.11 -14.52 8.83
C SER A 151 -1.97 -15.50 9.15
N GLN A 152 -1.78 -16.49 8.29
CA GLN A 152 -0.67 -17.44 8.37
C GLN A 152 0.55 -17.00 7.55
N THR A 153 0.44 -15.92 6.81
CA THR A 153 1.47 -15.43 5.88
C THR A 153 2.19 -14.20 6.39
N LEU A 154 1.51 -13.31 7.13
CA LEU A 154 2.04 -12.02 7.59
C LEU A 154 2.88 -12.15 8.88
N THR A 155 3.75 -13.14 8.96
CA THR A 155 4.50 -13.49 10.17
C THR A 155 5.67 -12.54 10.49
N SER A 156 6.03 -11.65 9.57
CA SER A 156 7.13 -10.69 9.73
C SER A 156 6.69 -9.34 10.29
N LEU A 157 5.39 -9.12 10.50
CA LEU A 157 4.85 -7.85 10.94
C LEU A 157 5.40 -7.42 12.31
N LYS A 158 5.74 -6.13 12.41
CA LYS A 158 6.20 -5.44 13.62
C LYS A 158 5.31 -4.25 13.98
N TYR A 159 4.70 -3.65 12.96
CA TYR A 159 3.81 -2.48 13.09
C TYR A 159 2.55 -2.72 12.26
N VAL A 160 1.39 -2.56 12.89
CA VAL A 160 0.08 -2.55 12.24
C VAL A 160 -0.73 -1.39 12.78
N ASP A 161 -1.30 -0.59 11.88
CA ASP A 161 -2.24 0.46 12.21
C ASP A 161 -3.60 0.17 11.55
N LEU A 162 -4.63 0.01 12.38
CA LEU A 162 -6.01 -0.24 11.98
C LEU A 162 -6.97 0.85 12.50
N PHE A 163 -6.44 1.98 12.99
CA PHE A 163 -7.26 3.07 13.53
C PHE A 163 -8.32 3.54 12.55
N GLY A 164 -9.54 3.79 13.02
CA GLY A 164 -10.59 4.40 12.21
C GLY A 164 -11.17 3.49 11.10
N ASN A 165 -11.23 2.19 11.37
CA ASN A 165 -11.73 1.17 10.42
C ASN A 165 -13.12 0.61 10.78
N GLY A 166 -13.79 1.13 11.80
CA GLY A 166 -15.08 0.62 12.24
C GLY A 166 -15.01 -0.79 12.85
N ILE A 167 -13.89 -1.14 13.49
CA ILE A 167 -13.69 -2.41 14.18
C ILE A 167 -14.30 -2.29 15.58
N SER A 168 -15.24 -3.20 15.92
CA SER A 168 -15.90 -3.20 17.21
C SER A 168 -14.92 -3.50 18.36
N GLN A 169 -15.26 -3.03 19.57
CA GLN A 169 -14.44 -3.27 20.76
C GLN A 169 -14.23 -4.78 21.01
N GLU A 170 -15.26 -5.60 20.78
CA GLU A 170 -15.18 -7.05 20.92
C GLU A 170 -14.11 -7.63 19.96
N THR A 171 -14.12 -7.20 18.71
CA THR A 171 -13.14 -7.65 17.71
C THR A 171 -11.74 -7.11 18.00
N GLN A 172 -11.61 -5.89 18.52
CA GLN A 172 -10.30 -5.36 18.94
C GLN A 172 -9.65 -6.20 20.03
N GLU A 173 -10.42 -6.72 21.00
CA GLU A 173 -9.88 -7.64 22.02
C GLU A 173 -9.41 -8.96 21.40
N ILE A 174 -10.18 -9.53 20.46
CA ILE A 174 -9.76 -10.72 19.71
C ILE A 174 -8.45 -10.48 18.96
N ILE A 175 -8.32 -9.33 18.30
CA ILE A 175 -7.12 -8.95 17.54
C ILE A 175 -5.90 -8.85 18.46
N LYS A 176 -6.02 -8.23 19.62
CA LYS A 176 -4.92 -8.09 20.61
C LYS A 176 -4.39 -9.43 21.11
N GLU A 177 -5.29 -10.39 21.31
CA GLU A 177 -4.95 -11.73 21.81
C GLU A 177 -4.46 -12.69 20.71
N SER A 178 -4.55 -12.30 19.44
CA SER A 178 -4.15 -13.18 18.34
C SER A 178 -2.66 -13.50 18.36
N LEU A 179 -2.29 -14.69 17.88
CA LEU A 179 -0.89 -15.13 17.86
C LEU A 179 0.01 -14.23 17.03
N ASN A 180 -0.53 -13.65 15.95
CA ASN A 180 0.23 -12.80 15.05
C ASN A 180 0.46 -11.40 15.63
N PHE A 181 -0.52 -10.85 16.36
CA PHE A 181 -0.47 -9.45 16.77
C PHE A 181 0.04 -9.26 18.21
N LYS A 182 -0.06 -10.26 19.08
CA LYS A 182 0.47 -10.17 20.45
C LYS A 182 1.98 -9.88 20.53
N ASN A 183 2.72 -10.18 19.47
CA ASN A 183 4.17 -9.95 19.40
C ASN A 183 4.55 -8.73 18.58
N LEU A 184 3.57 -7.94 18.10
CA LEU A 184 3.85 -6.69 17.42
C LEU A 184 4.54 -5.70 18.37
N GLN A 185 5.49 -4.93 17.84
CA GLN A 185 6.09 -3.82 18.57
C GLN A 185 5.09 -2.66 18.72
N HIS A 186 4.24 -2.47 17.71
CA HIS A 186 3.23 -1.44 17.67
C HIS A 186 1.96 -1.95 17.00
N LEU A 187 0.86 -1.96 17.75
CA LEU A 187 -0.50 -2.18 17.26
C LEU A 187 -1.33 -0.96 17.62
N VAL A 188 -1.92 -0.31 16.60
CA VAL A 188 -2.83 0.82 16.79
C VAL A 188 -4.23 0.37 16.42
N LEU A 189 -5.15 0.49 17.37
CA LEU A 189 -6.60 0.25 17.26
C LEU A 189 -7.33 1.49 17.79
N GLU A 190 -8.64 1.57 17.62
CA GLU A 190 -9.45 2.65 18.22
C GLU A 190 -9.49 2.56 19.74
#